data_f17658ec8923204e4988d90751f5d2f1
#
_entry.id   f17658ec8923204e4988d90751f5d2f1
#
_cell.length_a   1.000
_cell.length_b   1.000
_cell.length_c   1.000
_cell.angle_alpha   90.00
_cell.angle_beta   90.00
_cell.angle_gamma   90.00
#
_symmetry.space_group_name_H-M   'P 1'
#
loop_
_entity.id
_entity.type
_entity.pdbx_description
1 polymer ?
#
loop_
_entity_poly.entity_id
_entity_poly.type
_entity_poly.pdbx_seq_one_letter_code
_entity_poly.pdbx_strand_id
1 'polypeptide(L)'
;MFIYEKDSSLKFILEQGSQENLDLSSPDITLTKESGKVEILIGSKAIDTNGALQVTPTTANITAGGSTVKLTASNVTGTLKCNKKSEGSTSTGLTRTISGHEITVTANTNATAGTWIYTVSDDNDSVDVTFTVTSATEP
;
A
#
# COMPACT_ATOMS: atom_id res chain seq x y z
N MET A 1 23.11 14.70 6.75
CA MET A 1 23.45 14.89 5.33
C MET A 1 23.52 16.39 5.03
N PHE A 2 24.61 16.87 4.51
CA PHE A 2 24.76 18.26 4.08
C PHE A 2 24.83 18.30 2.55
N ILE A 3 24.09 19.23 1.95
CA ILE A 3 24.09 19.46 0.52
C ILE A 3 24.60 20.90 0.30
N TYR A 4 25.64 21.05 -0.49
CA TYR A 4 26.11 22.37 -0.88
C TYR A 4 26.50 22.42 -2.36
N GLU A 5 26.34 23.59 -2.96
CA GLU A 5 26.73 23.84 -4.33
C GLU A 5 28.13 24.48 -4.34
N LYS A 6 29.04 23.85 -5.06
CA LYS A 6 30.37 24.40 -5.31
C LYS A 6 30.73 24.14 -6.78
N ASP A 7 31.10 25.19 -7.48
CA ASP A 7 31.57 25.14 -8.86
C ASP A 7 30.57 24.48 -9.82
N SER A 8 29.28 24.80 -9.68
CA SER A 8 28.16 24.23 -10.46
C SER A 8 27.98 22.73 -10.32
N SER A 9 28.52 22.12 -9.29
CA SER A 9 28.29 20.73 -8.93
C SER A 9 27.63 20.60 -7.56
N LEU A 10 26.67 19.67 -7.44
CA LEU A 10 26.07 19.31 -6.15
C LEU A 10 26.95 18.26 -5.47
N LYS A 11 27.31 18.52 -4.23
CA LYS A 11 28.10 17.61 -3.42
C LYS A 11 27.28 17.13 -2.22
N PHE A 12 27.14 15.83 -2.10
CA PHE A 12 26.48 15.20 -0.96
C PHE A 12 27.54 14.77 0.04
N ILE A 13 27.39 15.17 1.31
CA ILE A 13 28.22 14.69 2.40
C ILE A 13 27.30 13.91 3.33
N LEU A 14 27.51 12.60 3.42
CA LEU A 14 26.86 11.74 4.41
C LEU A 14 27.63 11.84 5.72
N GLU A 15 26.93 12.06 6.82
CA GLU A 15 27.55 12.01 8.14
C GLU A 15 28.02 10.59 8.49
N GLN A 16 29.12 10.53 9.21
CA GLN A 16 29.82 9.31 9.57
C GLN A 16 28.89 8.35 10.34
N GLY A 17 28.62 7.19 9.77
CA GLY A 17 27.79 6.14 10.37
C GLY A 17 26.83 5.43 9.43
N SER A 18 26.52 5.99 8.27
CA SER A 18 25.74 5.31 7.23
C SER A 18 26.64 5.03 6.02
N GLN A 19 27.11 3.79 5.93
CA GLN A 19 27.79 3.29 4.74
C GLN A 19 26.75 2.76 3.76
N GLU A 20 25.97 3.61 3.17
CA GLU A 20 25.26 3.27 1.96
C GLU A 20 25.96 3.97 0.80
N ASN A 21 26.52 3.17 -0.11
CA ASN A 21 27.08 3.67 -1.36
C ASN A 21 25.92 4.17 -2.21
N LEU A 22 25.73 5.49 -2.27
CA LEU A 22 24.83 6.11 -3.20
C LEU A 22 25.47 6.04 -4.58
N ASP A 23 24.97 5.19 -5.45
CA ASP A 23 25.40 5.12 -6.85
C ASP A 23 24.75 6.25 -7.64
N LEU A 24 25.47 7.36 -7.78
CA LEU A 24 25.04 8.54 -8.54
C LEU A 24 25.08 8.33 -10.07
N SER A 25 25.53 7.17 -10.54
CA SER A 25 25.52 6.81 -11.96
C SER A 25 24.18 6.19 -12.39
N SER A 26 23.29 5.89 -11.45
CA SER A 26 21.97 5.34 -11.73
C SER A 26 21.05 6.39 -12.39
N PRO A 27 20.35 6.06 -13.49
CA PRO A 27 19.38 6.97 -14.11
C PRO A 27 18.16 7.28 -13.22
N ASP A 28 18.08 6.68 -12.04
CA ASP A 28 16.96 6.80 -11.11
C ASP A 28 17.12 7.96 -10.09
N ILE A 29 18.18 8.76 -10.20
CA ILE A 29 18.35 9.96 -9.35
C ILE A 29 17.99 11.21 -10.15
N THR A 30 16.88 11.85 -9.76
CA THR A 30 16.48 13.12 -10.35
C THR A 30 16.62 14.22 -9.32
N LEU A 31 17.36 15.27 -9.69
CA LEU A 31 17.50 16.49 -8.90
C LEU A 31 16.63 17.59 -9.51
N THR A 32 15.63 18.04 -8.78
CA THR A 32 14.78 19.15 -9.21
C THR A 32 14.99 20.33 -8.28
N LYS A 33 15.28 21.50 -8.85
CA LYS A 33 15.37 22.76 -8.12
C LYS A 33 14.19 23.65 -8.51
N GLU A 34 13.23 23.79 -7.62
CA GLU A 34 12.17 24.78 -7.76
C GLU A 34 12.12 25.69 -6.53
N SER A 35 12.04 27.01 -6.78
CA SER A 35 11.80 28.03 -5.75
C SER A 35 12.72 27.95 -4.52
N GLY A 36 14.00 27.63 -4.71
CA GLY A 36 15.00 27.59 -3.62
C GLY A 36 14.98 26.30 -2.79
N LYS A 37 14.16 25.32 -3.14
CA LYS A 37 14.20 23.96 -2.57
C LYS A 37 14.89 23.02 -3.54
N VAL A 38 15.74 22.14 -3.01
CA VAL A 38 16.30 21.02 -3.77
C VAL A 38 15.55 19.77 -3.34
N GLU A 39 14.81 19.20 -4.26
CA GLU A 39 14.18 17.90 -4.06
C GLU A 39 15.04 16.81 -4.69
N ILE A 40 15.39 15.79 -3.91
CA ILE A 40 16.16 14.65 -4.36
C ILE A 40 15.18 13.48 -4.46
N LEU A 41 14.91 13.05 -5.69
CA LEU A 41 14.17 11.82 -5.96
C LEU A 41 15.18 10.70 -6.21
N ILE A 42 15.20 9.72 -5.33
CA ILE A 42 16.01 8.51 -5.49
C ILE A 42 15.08 7.39 -5.96
N GLY A 43 15.24 7.01 -7.22
CA GLY A 43 14.39 6.02 -7.86
C GLY A 43 13.01 6.56 -8.25
N SER A 44 12.21 5.74 -8.88
CA SER A 44 10.79 6.02 -9.17
C SER A 44 9.87 5.85 -7.96
N LYS A 45 10.42 5.60 -6.78
CA LYS A 45 9.69 5.53 -5.52
C LYS A 45 9.57 6.93 -4.92
N ALA A 46 8.35 7.41 -4.82
CA ALA A 46 8.08 8.55 -3.95
C ALA A 46 8.58 8.22 -2.54
N ILE A 47 9.33 9.15 -1.92
CA ILE A 47 9.69 9.02 -0.51
C ILE A 47 8.37 9.08 0.26
N ASP A 48 8.05 7.99 0.95
CA ASP A 48 6.87 7.95 1.80
C ASP A 48 7.07 8.88 2.99
N THR A 49 6.46 10.05 2.93
CA THR A 49 6.40 11.01 4.04
C THR A 49 5.18 10.80 4.93
N ASN A 50 4.29 9.88 4.56
CA ASN A 50 3.01 9.67 5.23
C ASN A 50 3.05 8.55 6.29
N GLY A 51 4.16 7.79 6.37
CA GLY A 51 4.25 6.59 7.20
C GLY A 51 3.69 5.35 6.49
N ALA A 52 3.75 4.20 7.16
CA ALA A 52 3.33 2.93 6.59
C ALA A 52 1.83 2.90 6.29
N LEU A 53 1.44 2.24 5.19
CA LEU A 53 0.04 1.98 4.85
C LEU A 53 -0.68 1.32 6.02
N GLN A 54 -1.83 1.86 6.40
CA GLN A 54 -2.72 1.29 7.40
C GLN A 54 -4.08 0.96 6.79
N VAL A 55 -4.65 -0.17 7.18
CA VAL A 55 -5.98 -0.60 6.75
C VAL A 55 -6.80 -0.97 7.97
N THR A 56 -8.01 -0.48 8.06
CA THR A 56 -8.91 -0.75 9.19
C THR A 56 -10.31 -1.10 8.70
N PRO A 57 -10.90 -2.20 9.19
CA PRO A 57 -10.31 -3.25 10.02
C PRO A 57 -9.39 -4.19 9.23
N THR A 58 -8.46 -4.89 9.92
CA THR A 58 -7.61 -5.94 9.33
C THR A 58 -8.23 -7.33 9.43
N THR A 59 -9.30 -7.48 10.22
CA THR A 59 -10.10 -8.71 10.32
C THR A 59 -11.58 -8.36 10.36
N ALA A 60 -12.41 -9.14 9.68
CA ALA A 60 -13.86 -8.94 9.69
C ALA A 60 -14.61 -10.26 9.46
N ASN A 61 -15.83 -10.34 9.96
CA ASN A 61 -16.78 -11.39 9.63
C ASN A 61 -17.70 -10.90 8.51
N ILE A 62 -18.00 -11.74 7.55
CA ILE A 62 -18.90 -11.43 6.44
C ILE A 62 -19.78 -12.63 6.14
N THR A 63 -21.08 -12.41 5.95
CA THR A 63 -22.04 -13.47 5.66
C THR A 63 -22.38 -13.49 4.18
N ALA A 64 -22.44 -14.66 3.56
CA ALA A 64 -22.93 -14.82 2.20
C ALA A 64 -24.36 -14.25 2.06
N GLY A 65 -24.73 -13.83 0.87
CA GLY A 65 -26.06 -13.27 0.64
C GLY A 65 -26.08 -11.76 0.38
N GLY A 66 -24.95 -11.17 0.03
CA GLY A 66 -24.83 -9.77 -0.35
C GLY A 66 -24.45 -8.84 0.80
N SER A 67 -24.06 -9.37 1.96
CA SER A 67 -23.52 -8.53 3.03
C SER A 67 -22.20 -7.85 2.60
N THR A 68 -21.94 -6.68 3.16
CA THR A 68 -20.78 -5.85 2.82
C THR A 68 -19.99 -5.45 4.06
N VAL A 69 -18.68 -5.33 3.89
CA VAL A 69 -17.75 -4.75 4.88
C VAL A 69 -16.94 -3.66 4.20
N LYS A 70 -16.78 -2.55 4.87
CA LYS A 70 -15.95 -1.44 4.41
C LYS A 70 -14.61 -1.45 5.13
N LEU A 71 -13.54 -1.30 4.37
CA LEU A 71 -12.19 -1.08 4.86
C LEU A 71 -11.78 0.35 4.52
N THR A 72 -11.12 0.99 5.44
CA THR A 72 -10.53 2.32 5.22
C THR A 72 -9.01 2.19 5.20
N ALA A 73 -8.39 2.68 4.13
CA ALA A 73 -6.95 2.80 4.02
C ALA A 73 -6.51 4.21 4.41
N SER A 74 -5.41 4.32 5.14
CA SER A 74 -4.76 5.59 5.47
C SER A 74 -3.26 5.50 5.20
N ASN A 75 -2.60 6.65 5.12
CA ASN A 75 -1.19 6.75 4.73
C ASN A 75 -0.91 6.12 3.35
N VAL A 76 -1.85 6.26 2.43
CA VAL A 76 -1.74 5.68 1.08
C VAL A 76 -0.75 6.49 0.25
N THR A 77 0.23 5.81 -0.35
CA THR A 77 1.18 6.39 -1.28
C THR A 77 0.92 5.86 -2.69
N GLY A 78 0.56 6.75 -3.62
CA GLY A 78 0.27 6.38 -5.00
C GLY A 78 -1.07 5.64 -5.17
N THR A 79 -1.05 4.48 -5.83
CA THR A 79 -2.27 3.77 -6.24
C THR A 79 -2.62 2.63 -5.28
N LEU A 80 -3.80 2.71 -4.67
CA LEU A 80 -4.34 1.65 -3.82
C LEU A 80 -4.81 0.45 -4.66
N LYS A 81 -4.37 -0.75 -4.28
CA LYS A 81 -4.74 -2.02 -4.89
C LYS A 81 -5.27 -2.97 -3.81
N CYS A 82 -6.15 -3.87 -4.19
CA CYS A 82 -6.67 -4.89 -3.28
C CYS A 82 -6.86 -6.19 -4.06
N ASN A 83 -6.06 -7.18 -3.78
CA ASN A 83 -6.05 -8.44 -4.53
C ASN A 83 -6.24 -9.63 -3.60
N LYS A 84 -6.94 -10.67 -4.10
CA LYS A 84 -7.06 -11.92 -3.35
C LYS A 84 -5.69 -12.56 -3.17
N LYS A 85 -5.37 -12.93 -1.95
CA LYS A 85 -4.22 -13.78 -1.63
C LYS A 85 -4.67 -15.23 -1.70
N SER A 86 -4.06 -16.03 -2.58
CA SER A 86 -4.42 -17.45 -2.74
C SER A 86 -4.03 -18.28 -1.53
N GLU A 87 -2.86 -18.01 -0.97
CA GLU A 87 -2.36 -18.68 0.23
C GLU A 87 -3.22 -18.31 1.44
N GLY A 88 -3.75 -19.34 2.13
CA GLY A 88 -4.62 -19.18 3.29
C GLY A 88 -6.09 -18.85 2.99
N SER A 89 -6.45 -18.59 1.72
CA SER A 89 -7.83 -18.36 1.33
C SER A 89 -8.51 -19.67 0.95
N THR A 90 -9.52 -20.06 1.71
CA THR A 90 -10.34 -21.29 1.48
C THR A 90 -11.75 -20.98 1.01
N SER A 91 -12.27 -19.79 1.28
CA SER A 91 -13.57 -19.32 0.81
C SER A 91 -13.56 -18.91 -0.67
N THR A 92 -14.73 -18.87 -1.29
CA THR A 92 -14.98 -18.33 -2.63
C THR A 92 -16.11 -17.31 -2.59
N GLY A 93 -16.25 -16.49 -3.63
CA GLY A 93 -17.41 -15.63 -3.83
C GLY A 93 -17.36 -14.26 -3.14
N LEU A 94 -16.20 -13.78 -2.74
CA LEU A 94 -16.05 -12.38 -2.35
C LEU A 94 -15.60 -11.52 -3.53
N THR A 95 -16.18 -10.33 -3.61
CA THR A 95 -15.80 -9.28 -4.57
C THR A 95 -15.43 -8.00 -3.83
N ARG A 96 -14.71 -7.10 -4.48
CA ARG A 96 -14.34 -5.81 -3.92
C ARG A 96 -14.48 -4.69 -4.93
N THR A 97 -14.73 -3.48 -4.43
CA THR A 97 -14.63 -2.23 -5.18
C THR A 97 -13.80 -1.24 -4.38
N ILE A 98 -13.03 -0.41 -5.06
CA ILE A 98 -12.19 0.63 -4.46
C ILE A 98 -12.72 2.00 -4.91
N SER A 99 -12.94 2.90 -3.94
CA SER A 99 -13.32 4.27 -4.20
C SER A 99 -12.50 5.19 -3.28
N GLY A 100 -11.56 5.92 -3.86
CA GLY A 100 -10.58 6.68 -3.08
C GLY A 100 -9.79 5.77 -2.13
N HIS A 101 -9.91 6.00 -0.84
CA HIS A 101 -9.27 5.20 0.21
C HIS A 101 -10.22 4.21 0.90
N GLU A 102 -11.44 4.05 0.39
CA GLU A 102 -12.40 3.08 0.88
C GLU A 102 -12.45 1.85 -0.03
N ILE A 103 -12.41 0.67 0.58
CA ILE A 103 -12.56 -0.62 -0.09
C ILE A 103 -13.83 -1.26 0.44
N THR A 104 -14.81 -1.47 -0.43
CA THR A 104 -16.03 -2.21 -0.08
C THR A 104 -15.88 -3.65 -0.53
N VAL A 105 -15.98 -4.58 0.42
CA VAL A 105 -15.95 -6.03 0.16
C VAL A 105 -17.37 -6.57 0.30
N THR A 106 -17.80 -7.32 -0.69
CA THR A 106 -19.15 -7.92 -0.76
C THR A 106 -19.04 -9.44 -0.82
N ALA A 107 -19.79 -10.13 0.03
CA ALA A 107 -19.97 -11.58 -0.08
C ALA A 107 -21.19 -11.89 -0.97
N ASN A 108 -20.94 -12.51 -2.12
CA ASN A 108 -22.00 -12.90 -3.05
C ASN A 108 -22.94 -13.94 -2.42
N THR A 109 -24.09 -14.16 -3.04
CA THR A 109 -25.07 -15.16 -2.55
C THR A 109 -24.53 -16.58 -2.48
N ASN A 110 -23.58 -16.89 -3.36
CA ASN A 110 -22.91 -18.20 -3.45
C ASN A 110 -21.55 -18.23 -2.77
N ALA A 111 -21.22 -17.24 -1.93
CA ALA A 111 -19.98 -17.26 -1.18
C ALA A 111 -19.93 -18.47 -0.24
N THR A 112 -18.80 -19.17 -0.23
CA THR A 112 -18.61 -20.36 0.60
C THR A 112 -18.03 -19.98 1.96
N ALA A 113 -18.44 -20.68 3.01
CA ALA A 113 -17.84 -20.51 4.33
C ALA A 113 -16.33 -20.81 4.31
N GLY A 114 -15.58 -20.13 5.12
CA GLY A 114 -14.13 -20.30 5.21
C GLY A 114 -13.40 -18.97 5.42
N THR A 115 -12.14 -18.96 5.09
CA THR A 115 -11.28 -17.78 5.20
C THR A 115 -11.04 -17.18 3.81
N TRP A 116 -11.06 -15.86 3.74
CA TRP A 116 -10.65 -15.13 2.55
C TRP A 116 -9.67 -14.03 2.94
N ILE A 117 -8.54 -13.99 2.29
CA ILE A 117 -7.51 -12.98 2.54
C ILE A 117 -7.38 -12.08 1.32
N TYR A 118 -7.46 -10.78 1.56
CA TYR A 118 -7.03 -9.76 0.60
C TYR A 118 -5.71 -9.16 1.05
N THR A 119 -4.79 -8.99 0.11
CA THR A 119 -3.65 -8.10 0.26
C THR A 119 -4.03 -6.73 -0.30
N VAL A 120 -4.11 -5.75 0.59
CA VAL A 120 -4.25 -4.34 0.24
C VAL A 120 -2.86 -3.75 0.14
N SER A 121 -2.54 -3.10 -0.96
CA SER A 121 -1.22 -2.53 -1.19
C SER A 121 -1.31 -1.17 -1.86
N ASP A 122 -0.32 -0.35 -1.63
CA ASP A 122 -0.04 0.86 -2.38
C ASP A 122 1.31 0.71 -3.13
N ASP A 123 1.94 1.82 -3.50
CA ASP A 123 3.20 1.76 -4.24
C ASP A 123 4.40 1.40 -3.33
N ASN A 124 4.26 1.47 -2.01
CA ASN A 124 5.33 1.25 -1.04
C ASN A 124 5.10 0.06 -0.12
N ASP A 125 3.87 -0.14 0.34
CA ASP A 125 3.54 -1.05 1.43
C ASP A 125 2.41 -2.01 1.08
N SER A 126 2.22 -3.03 1.92
CA SER A 126 1.07 -3.93 1.84
C SER A 126 0.61 -4.40 3.21
N VAL A 127 -0.70 -4.60 3.34
CA VAL A 127 -1.37 -5.10 4.55
C VAL A 127 -2.33 -6.22 4.16
N ASP A 128 -2.25 -7.36 4.84
CA ASP A 128 -3.21 -8.44 4.66
C ASP A 128 -4.46 -8.20 5.53
N VAL A 129 -5.63 -8.37 4.93
CA VAL A 129 -6.93 -8.29 5.59
C VAL A 129 -7.64 -9.63 5.49
N THR A 130 -8.05 -10.17 6.63
CA THR A 130 -8.66 -11.50 6.73
C THR A 130 -10.16 -11.42 6.98
N PHE A 131 -10.93 -12.09 6.18
CA PHE A 131 -12.38 -12.26 6.35
C PHE A 131 -12.70 -13.68 6.78
N THR A 132 -13.51 -13.81 7.83
CA THR A 132 -14.19 -15.06 8.13
C THR A 132 -15.55 -15.03 7.43
N VAL A 133 -15.72 -15.88 6.44
CA VAL A 133 -16.95 -15.98 5.65
C VAL A 133 -17.84 -17.05 6.26
N THR A 134 -19.10 -16.69 6.54
CA THR A 134 -20.13 -17.62 6.98
C THR A 134 -21.15 -17.84 5.87
N SER A 135 -21.69 -19.05 5.77
CA SER A 135 -22.79 -19.31 4.83
C SER A 135 -24.03 -18.49 5.20
N ALA A 136 -24.82 -18.15 4.20
CA ALA A 136 -26.16 -17.63 4.48
C ALA A 136 -26.93 -18.70 5.28
N THR A 137 -27.58 -18.27 6.36
CA THR A 137 -28.52 -19.11 7.07
C THR A 137 -29.75 -19.25 6.15
N GLU A 138 -30.04 -20.42 5.65
CA GLU A 138 -31.35 -20.65 4.99
C GLU A 138 -32.47 -20.35 5.99
N PRO A 139 -33.51 -19.64 5.55
CA PRO A 139 -34.64 -19.31 6.39
C PRO A 139 -35.44 -20.55 6.79
#